data_0570dd5d18bcc7a355e0b361793b672e
#
_entry.id   0570dd5d18bcc7a355e0b361793b672e
#
_cell.length_a   1.000
_cell.length_b   1.000
_cell.length_c   1.000
_cell.angle_alpha   90.00
_cell.angle_beta   90.00
_cell.angle_gamma   90.00
#
_symmetry.space_group_name_H-M   'P 1'
#
loop_
_entity.id
_entity.type
_entity.pdbx_description
1 polymer ?
#
loop_
_entity_poly.entity_id
_entity_poly.type
_entity_poly.pdbx_seq_one_letter_code
_entity_poly.pdbx_strand_id
1 'polypeptide(L)'
;MQFTDVHIIDAQSPMRFEFLGNINGSAFRPHESMGTHGGAQLVSRVNSLKKGPFSNRPFDCVVTTGDNTDNCEHIELEWFLKMMSGGTITANTGDPTSWEGVQTSGDRTYYNVDNSIGDNFKARGFPHIDDFFDHVIAPHTSPGLDVPWYCVFGNHDDQMSGTLPLWWTDLNKVFTGTMKFTGFLYDTNNQALARALNNGSSSLANISARTMNRSGSTVTADARRLPLHDQGVHGCAS
;
A
#
# COMPACT_ATOMS: atom_id res chain seq x y z
N MET A 1 8.31 18.83 -12.84
CA MET A 1 7.23 18.63 -11.85
C MET A 1 7.67 17.61 -10.84
N GLN A 2 7.17 17.67 -9.61
CA GLN A 2 7.52 16.70 -8.55
C GLN A 2 6.26 15.97 -8.08
N PHE A 3 6.37 14.65 -7.92
CA PHE A 3 5.48 13.82 -7.11
C PHE A 3 6.22 13.41 -5.86
N THR A 4 5.51 13.19 -4.77
CA THR A 4 6.08 12.68 -3.53
C THR A 4 5.08 11.77 -2.86
N ASP A 5 5.56 10.73 -2.20
CA ASP A 5 4.76 9.86 -1.35
C ASP A 5 3.50 9.34 -2.06
N VAL A 6 3.69 8.78 -3.25
CA VAL A 6 2.57 8.25 -4.07
C VAL A 6 1.92 7.04 -3.39
N HIS A 7 2.73 6.24 -2.69
CA HIS A 7 2.30 5.09 -1.92
C HIS A 7 1.32 4.19 -2.69
N ILE A 8 1.77 3.63 -3.82
CA ILE A 8 1.01 2.56 -4.47
C ILE A 8 1.06 1.33 -3.56
N ILE A 9 -0.10 0.89 -3.12
CA ILE A 9 -0.25 -0.03 -2.00
C ILE A 9 -1.07 -1.27 -2.36
N ASP A 10 -0.59 -2.46 -1.96
CA ASP A 10 -1.43 -3.65 -1.82
C ASP A 10 -2.12 -3.63 -0.44
N ALA A 11 -3.32 -3.09 -0.38
CA ALA A 11 -4.09 -3.03 0.85
C ALA A 11 -4.60 -4.41 1.33
N GLN A 12 -4.40 -5.46 0.54
CA GLN A 12 -4.72 -6.85 0.91
C GLN A 12 -3.50 -7.61 1.45
N SER A 13 -2.30 -7.01 1.36
CA SER A 13 -1.06 -7.64 1.79
C SER A 13 -1.10 -8.10 3.26
N PRO A 14 -0.61 -9.31 3.56
CA PRO A 14 -0.32 -9.74 4.93
C PRO A 14 0.57 -8.78 5.70
N MET A 15 1.46 -8.08 5.02
CA MET A 15 2.42 -7.14 5.63
C MET A 15 1.90 -5.72 5.74
N ARG A 16 0.66 -5.44 5.32
CA ARG A 16 -0.02 -4.19 5.63
C ARG A 16 -0.57 -4.24 7.05
N PHE A 17 0.00 -3.47 7.95
CA PHE A 17 -0.35 -3.48 9.39
C PHE A 17 -1.37 -2.41 9.75
N GLU A 18 -2.54 -2.45 9.14
CA GLU A 18 -3.60 -1.45 9.33
C GLU A 18 -4.06 -1.31 10.78
N PHE A 19 -3.95 -2.40 11.56
CA PHE A 19 -4.32 -2.39 12.99
C PHE A 19 -3.47 -1.41 13.84
N LEU A 20 -2.31 -1.00 13.31
CA LEU A 20 -1.51 0.07 13.93
C LEU A 20 -2.11 1.47 13.70
N GLY A 21 -3.15 1.62 12.90
CA GLY A 21 -3.83 2.90 12.62
C GLY A 21 -4.33 3.64 13.87
N ASN A 22 -4.59 2.91 14.94
CA ASN A 22 -4.93 3.51 16.25
C ASN A 22 -3.74 4.19 16.94
N ILE A 23 -2.51 3.88 16.51
CA ILE A 23 -1.26 4.42 17.06
C ILE A 23 -0.66 5.45 16.10
N ASN A 24 -0.64 5.10 14.83
CA ASN A 24 -0.14 5.93 13.73
C ASN A 24 -1.21 5.97 12.62
N GLY A 25 -1.84 7.11 12.43
CA GLY A 25 -2.92 7.27 11.45
C GLY A 25 -2.52 6.96 10.01
N SER A 26 -1.22 7.00 9.67
CA SER A 26 -0.74 6.62 8.35
C SER A 26 -0.70 5.11 8.11
N ALA A 27 -0.82 4.29 9.14
CA ALA A 27 -0.88 2.84 8.99
C ALA A 27 -2.20 2.34 8.38
N PHE A 28 -3.26 3.14 8.41
CA PHE A 28 -4.51 2.88 7.68
C PHE A 28 -5.04 4.19 7.08
N ARG A 29 -5.15 4.21 5.76
CA ARG A 29 -5.72 5.34 5.02
C ARG A 29 -7.04 4.90 4.38
N PRO A 30 -8.18 5.59 4.61
CA PRO A 30 -9.48 5.13 4.12
C PRO A 30 -9.58 5.04 2.59
N HIS A 31 -8.68 5.69 1.86
CA HIS A 31 -8.64 5.71 0.38
C HIS A 31 -7.57 4.78 -0.22
N GLU A 32 -6.83 4.03 0.57
CA GLU A 32 -5.65 3.26 0.10
C GLU A 32 -5.98 2.22 -0.98
N SER A 33 -7.18 1.62 -0.95
CA SER A 33 -7.63 0.70 -1.99
C SER A 33 -7.76 1.34 -3.38
N MET A 34 -7.84 2.67 -3.47
CA MET A 34 -7.94 3.42 -4.72
C MET A 34 -6.61 4.01 -5.22
N GLY A 35 -5.48 3.66 -4.61
CA GLY A 35 -4.18 4.27 -4.92
C GLY A 35 -3.83 4.23 -6.40
N THR A 36 -3.98 3.10 -7.05
CA THR A 36 -3.70 2.95 -8.49
C THR A 36 -4.66 3.73 -9.40
N HIS A 37 -5.94 3.78 -9.05
CA HIS A 37 -6.95 4.55 -9.78
C HIS A 37 -6.70 6.04 -9.65
N GLY A 38 -6.45 6.50 -8.42
CA GLY A 38 -6.09 7.90 -8.15
C GLY A 38 -4.81 8.32 -8.86
N GLY A 39 -3.80 7.44 -8.86
CA GLY A 39 -2.54 7.64 -9.55
C GLY A 39 -2.71 7.75 -11.07
N ALA A 40 -3.51 6.88 -11.70
CA ALA A 40 -3.82 6.97 -13.14
C ALA A 40 -4.53 8.29 -13.49
N GLN A 41 -5.44 8.75 -12.63
CA GLN A 41 -6.09 10.04 -12.79
C GLN A 41 -5.14 11.23 -12.61
N LEU A 42 -4.20 11.13 -11.65
CA LEU A 42 -3.15 12.13 -11.47
C LEU A 42 -2.28 12.25 -12.73
N VAL A 43 -1.83 11.13 -13.29
CA VAL A 43 -1.07 11.09 -14.55
C VAL A 43 -1.87 11.72 -15.69
N SER A 44 -3.12 11.33 -15.88
CA SER A 44 -4.02 11.96 -16.88
C SER A 44 -4.14 13.47 -16.68
N ARG A 45 -4.24 13.91 -15.43
CA ARG A 45 -4.33 15.34 -15.10
C ARG A 45 -3.06 16.08 -15.46
N VAL A 46 -1.90 15.53 -15.17
CA VAL A 46 -0.59 16.12 -15.52
C VAL A 46 -0.47 16.26 -17.04
N ASN A 47 -0.77 15.20 -17.79
CA ASN A 47 -0.77 15.23 -19.25
C ASN A 47 -1.71 16.30 -19.82
N SER A 48 -2.88 16.49 -19.19
CA SER A 48 -3.84 17.53 -19.61
C SER A 48 -3.37 18.97 -19.35
N LEU A 49 -2.57 19.17 -18.29
CA LEU A 49 -2.05 20.49 -17.93
C LEU A 49 -0.94 20.94 -18.87
N LYS A 50 -0.07 20.05 -19.31
CA LYS A 50 1.08 20.27 -20.23
C LYS A 50 2.10 21.30 -19.78
N LYS A 51 1.76 22.21 -18.90
CA LYS A 51 2.61 23.32 -18.46
C LYS A 51 2.29 23.79 -17.04
N GLY A 52 3.29 24.39 -16.40
CA GLY A 52 3.15 24.92 -15.05
C GLY A 52 2.16 26.10 -15.01
N PRO A 53 1.21 26.11 -14.04
CA PRO A 53 0.14 27.11 -14.00
C PRO A 53 0.64 28.54 -13.74
N PHE A 54 1.79 28.70 -13.08
CA PHE A 54 2.37 30.01 -12.78
C PHE A 54 3.42 30.45 -13.83
N SER A 55 4.30 29.52 -14.22
CA SER A 55 5.41 29.82 -15.15
C SER A 55 4.97 29.83 -16.61
N ASN A 56 3.85 29.20 -16.94
CA ASN A 56 3.36 28.92 -18.30
C ASN A 56 4.39 28.18 -19.19
N ARG A 57 5.39 27.55 -18.57
CA ARG A 57 6.43 26.75 -19.25
C ARG A 57 5.98 25.30 -19.32
N PRO A 58 6.25 24.57 -20.42
CA PRO A 58 6.06 23.12 -20.49
C PRO A 58 6.78 22.40 -19.36
N PHE A 59 6.29 21.23 -18.97
CA PHE A 59 7.03 20.34 -18.08
C PHE A 59 8.15 19.65 -18.85
N ASP A 60 9.37 19.73 -18.35
CA ASP A 60 10.52 19.06 -18.94
C ASP A 60 10.57 17.58 -18.51
N CYS A 61 10.19 17.30 -17.27
CA CYS A 61 10.11 15.96 -16.69
C CYS A 61 9.25 15.94 -15.43
N VAL A 62 8.94 14.73 -14.97
CA VAL A 62 8.41 14.44 -13.63
C VAL A 62 9.48 13.72 -12.81
N VAL A 63 9.65 14.08 -11.55
CA VAL A 63 10.51 13.37 -10.61
C VAL A 63 9.67 12.91 -9.42
N THR A 64 9.73 11.63 -9.07
CA THR A 64 9.20 11.17 -7.79
C THR A 64 10.31 11.18 -6.74
N THR A 65 9.97 11.58 -5.51
CA THR A 65 10.97 11.77 -4.44
C THR A 65 10.90 10.68 -3.38
N GLY A 66 10.50 9.49 -3.77
CA GLY A 66 10.46 8.30 -2.92
C GLY A 66 9.06 7.96 -2.44
N ASP A 67 8.97 6.88 -1.69
CA ASP A 67 7.74 6.25 -1.23
C ASP A 67 6.77 5.99 -2.39
N ASN A 68 7.31 5.35 -3.43
CA ASN A 68 6.57 5.00 -4.64
C ASN A 68 5.65 3.81 -4.38
N THR A 69 6.14 2.82 -3.62
CA THR A 69 5.40 1.69 -3.05
C THR A 69 5.11 1.92 -1.56
N ASP A 70 4.26 1.11 -0.93
CA ASP A 70 3.96 1.27 0.50
C ASP A 70 4.46 0.09 1.35
N ASN A 71 4.38 -1.13 0.83
CA ASN A 71 4.81 -2.36 1.52
C ASN A 71 6.11 -2.94 0.94
N CYS A 72 6.77 -2.27 -0.01
CA CYS A 72 7.97 -2.76 -0.68
C CYS A 72 7.75 -4.06 -1.49
N GLU A 73 6.59 -4.23 -2.11
CA GLU A 73 6.24 -5.46 -2.84
C GLU A 73 6.50 -5.34 -4.35
N HIS A 74 6.88 -6.46 -4.99
CA HIS A 74 7.06 -6.51 -6.45
C HIS A 74 5.80 -6.08 -7.20
N ILE A 75 4.62 -6.50 -6.74
CA ILE A 75 3.36 -6.14 -7.39
C ILE A 75 3.07 -4.64 -7.29
N GLU A 76 3.40 -4.01 -6.18
CA GLU A 76 3.23 -2.56 -6.00
C GLU A 76 4.14 -1.78 -6.95
N LEU A 77 5.39 -2.23 -7.09
CA LEU A 77 6.31 -1.64 -8.06
C LEU A 77 5.79 -1.84 -9.51
N GLU A 78 5.28 -3.01 -9.85
CA GLU A 78 4.68 -3.26 -11.17
C GLU A 78 3.51 -2.30 -11.44
N TRP A 79 2.63 -2.10 -10.47
CA TRP A 79 1.51 -1.14 -10.60
C TRP A 79 2.01 0.30 -10.73
N PHE A 80 3.01 0.69 -9.94
CA PHE A 80 3.64 2.00 -10.04
C PHE A 80 4.25 2.24 -11.42
N LEU A 81 5.02 1.29 -11.96
CA LEU A 81 5.63 1.38 -13.28
C LEU A 81 4.59 1.49 -14.39
N LYS A 82 3.52 0.69 -14.33
CA LYS A 82 2.39 0.78 -15.27
C LYS A 82 1.63 2.10 -15.14
N MET A 83 1.50 2.63 -13.93
CA MET A 83 0.90 3.93 -13.70
C MET A 83 1.70 5.03 -14.38
N MET A 84 3.02 5.04 -14.22
CA MET A 84 3.92 6.07 -14.72
C MET A 84 4.20 5.96 -16.22
N SER A 85 4.38 4.74 -16.74
CA SER A 85 4.74 4.49 -18.14
C SER A 85 3.56 4.15 -19.04
N GLY A 86 2.39 3.95 -18.48
CA GLY A 86 1.18 3.51 -19.20
C GLY A 86 1.02 2.00 -19.19
N GLY A 87 -0.23 1.58 -19.12
CA GLY A 87 -0.59 0.15 -19.15
C GLY A 87 -1.84 -0.17 -18.37
N THR A 88 -2.24 -1.44 -18.46
CA THR A 88 -3.39 -1.96 -17.71
C THR A 88 -2.95 -2.43 -16.34
N ILE A 89 -3.63 -1.97 -15.31
CA ILE A 89 -3.41 -2.32 -13.91
C ILE A 89 -4.63 -3.10 -13.43
N THR A 90 -4.39 -4.21 -12.74
CA THR A 90 -5.38 -4.93 -11.95
C THR A 90 -4.93 -4.85 -10.49
N ALA A 91 -5.54 -3.92 -9.74
CA ALA A 91 -5.16 -3.63 -8.36
C ALA A 91 -5.74 -4.70 -7.42
N ASN A 92 -5.36 -5.94 -7.64
CA ASN A 92 -5.82 -7.09 -6.86
C ASN A 92 -4.70 -8.11 -6.66
N THR A 93 -4.63 -8.64 -5.45
CA THR A 93 -3.77 -9.76 -5.05
C THR A 93 -4.60 -10.80 -4.30
N GLY A 94 -4.08 -12.02 -4.20
CA GLY A 94 -4.82 -13.12 -3.58
C GLY A 94 -5.95 -13.64 -4.44
N ASP A 95 -7.18 -13.65 -3.95
CA ASP A 95 -8.36 -14.13 -4.72
C ASP A 95 -8.64 -13.19 -5.89
N PRO A 96 -8.64 -13.69 -7.14
CA PRO A 96 -8.88 -12.85 -8.31
C PRO A 96 -10.31 -12.33 -8.43
N THR A 97 -11.25 -12.85 -7.63
CA THR A 97 -12.69 -12.58 -7.74
C THR A 97 -13.25 -11.79 -6.57
N SER A 98 -12.47 -11.59 -5.51
CA SER A 98 -12.94 -10.92 -4.31
C SER A 98 -11.85 -10.12 -3.62
N TRP A 99 -12.27 -9.06 -2.90
CA TRP A 99 -11.39 -8.28 -2.06
C TRP A 99 -11.20 -8.93 -0.70
N GLU A 100 -9.95 -9.14 -0.28
CA GLU A 100 -9.57 -9.79 0.98
C GLU A 100 -8.96 -8.81 2.02
N GLY A 101 -9.05 -7.50 1.81
CA GLY A 101 -8.52 -6.49 2.73
C GLY A 101 -9.40 -6.30 3.97
N VAL A 102 -8.86 -5.60 4.98
CA VAL A 102 -9.58 -5.29 6.23
C VAL A 102 -10.86 -4.48 6.02
N GLN A 103 -10.98 -3.81 4.88
CA GLN A 103 -12.13 -2.96 4.51
C GLN A 103 -13.42 -3.77 4.27
N THR A 104 -13.33 -5.10 4.17
CA THR A 104 -14.49 -6.01 4.09
C THR A 104 -14.67 -6.86 5.34
N SER A 105 -13.82 -6.68 6.36
CA SER A 105 -13.83 -7.49 7.59
C SER A 105 -15.05 -7.28 8.48
N GLY A 106 -15.80 -6.18 8.30
CA GLY A 106 -16.90 -5.79 9.19
C GLY A 106 -16.41 -5.15 10.50
N ASP A 107 -15.12 -5.01 10.73
CA ASP A 107 -14.58 -4.28 11.87
C ASP A 107 -14.81 -2.77 11.68
N ARG A 108 -15.48 -2.16 12.64
CA ARG A 108 -15.88 -0.74 12.61
C ARG A 108 -14.69 0.23 12.73
N THR A 109 -13.51 -0.25 13.06
CA THR A 109 -12.30 0.57 13.09
C THR A 109 -11.78 0.88 11.70
N TYR A 110 -12.14 0.06 10.70
CA TYR A 110 -11.81 0.27 9.30
C TYR A 110 -12.98 0.84 8.52
N TYR A 111 -12.67 1.45 7.39
CA TYR A 111 -13.67 1.97 6.46
C TYR A 111 -14.20 0.84 5.56
N ASN A 112 -15.39 0.36 5.89
CA ASN A 112 -16.11 -0.69 5.16
C ASN A 112 -16.99 -0.06 4.07
N VAL A 113 -16.41 0.28 2.92
CA VAL A 113 -17.01 1.15 1.90
C VAL A 113 -18.32 0.58 1.35
N ASP A 114 -18.33 -0.68 0.93
CA ASP A 114 -19.46 -1.37 0.30
C ASP A 114 -20.31 -2.20 1.26
N ASN A 115 -20.10 -2.02 2.54
CA ASN A 115 -20.85 -2.70 3.60
C ASN A 115 -21.72 -1.69 4.34
N SER A 116 -22.97 -2.06 4.64
CA SER A 116 -23.92 -1.22 5.37
C SER A 116 -23.59 -1.04 6.87
N ILE A 117 -22.57 -1.72 7.38
CA ILE A 117 -22.12 -1.57 8.77
C ILE A 117 -21.73 -0.11 9.03
N GLY A 118 -22.26 0.46 10.11
CA GLY A 118 -21.86 1.77 10.58
C GLY A 118 -20.46 1.71 11.19
N ASP A 119 -19.46 2.26 10.49
CA ASP A 119 -18.09 2.37 10.94
C ASP A 119 -17.71 3.80 11.31
N ASN A 120 -16.52 3.98 11.86
CA ASN A 120 -16.01 5.27 12.32
C ASN A 120 -15.85 6.31 11.18
N PHE A 121 -15.70 5.88 9.94
CA PHE A 121 -15.53 6.75 8.78
C PHE A 121 -16.88 7.22 8.25
N LYS A 122 -17.86 6.32 8.10
CA LYS A 122 -19.23 6.68 7.73
C LYS A 122 -19.86 7.62 8.76
N ALA A 123 -19.56 7.43 10.05
CA ALA A 123 -19.98 8.35 11.10
C ALA A 123 -19.41 9.77 10.93
N ARG A 124 -18.33 9.94 10.16
CA ARG A 124 -17.71 11.23 9.81
C ARG A 124 -18.11 11.74 8.43
N GLY A 125 -19.07 11.09 7.76
CA GLY A 125 -19.59 11.50 6.46
C GLY A 125 -18.93 10.85 5.24
N PHE A 126 -18.10 9.82 5.42
CA PHE A 126 -17.62 9.02 4.30
C PHE A 126 -18.79 8.24 3.67
N PRO A 127 -18.87 8.11 2.34
CA PRO A 127 -20.00 7.49 1.67
C PRO A 127 -20.03 5.97 1.85
N HIS A 128 -21.23 5.37 1.75
CA HIS A 128 -21.39 3.98 1.40
C HIS A 128 -21.51 3.87 -0.12
N ILE A 129 -20.81 2.94 -0.73
CA ILE A 129 -20.78 2.74 -2.18
C ILE A 129 -20.94 1.24 -2.43
N ASP A 130 -22.07 0.84 -2.99
CA ASP A 130 -22.34 -0.55 -3.35
C ASP A 130 -21.36 -1.04 -4.42
N ASP A 131 -20.94 -2.31 -4.35
CA ASP A 131 -20.04 -2.98 -5.30
C ASP A 131 -18.69 -2.27 -5.48
N PHE A 132 -18.27 -1.48 -4.50
CA PHE A 132 -17.04 -0.67 -4.58
C PHE A 132 -15.81 -1.51 -4.87
N PHE A 133 -15.64 -2.63 -4.17
CA PHE A 133 -14.44 -3.45 -4.34
C PHE A 133 -14.45 -4.24 -5.64
N ASP A 134 -15.61 -4.59 -6.20
CA ASP A 134 -15.71 -5.16 -7.55
C ASP A 134 -15.14 -4.21 -8.60
N HIS A 135 -15.37 -2.90 -8.43
CA HIS A 135 -14.79 -1.88 -9.29
C HIS A 135 -13.30 -1.65 -9.02
N VAL A 136 -12.86 -1.73 -7.77
CA VAL A 136 -11.44 -1.57 -7.39
C VAL A 136 -10.57 -2.65 -8.01
N ILE A 137 -11.00 -3.91 -7.94
CA ILE A 137 -10.26 -5.06 -8.50
C ILE A 137 -10.38 -5.19 -10.02
N ALA A 138 -11.33 -4.50 -10.63
CA ALA A 138 -11.46 -4.52 -12.09
C ALA A 138 -10.26 -3.87 -12.79
N PRO A 139 -9.84 -4.41 -13.94
CA PRO A 139 -8.75 -3.81 -14.71
C PRO A 139 -9.06 -2.37 -15.12
N HIS A 140 -8.09 -1.48 -14.92
CA HIS A 140 -8.15 -0.09 -15.40
C HIS A 140 -6.85 0.29 -16.08
N THR A 141 -6.83 1.40 -16.83
CA THR A 141 -5.68 1.79 -17.63
C THR A 141 -5.15 3.14 -17.19
N SER A 142 -3.83 3.25 -17.01
CA SER A 142 -3.14 4.52 -16.97
C SER A 142 -2.61 4.87 -18.36
N PRO A 143 -2.72 6.15 -18.79
CA PRO A 143 -2.15 6.58 -20.07
C PRO A 143 -0.61 6.64 -20.04
N GLY A 144 0.01 6.64 -18.86
CA GLY A 144 1.42 6.99 -18.68
C GLY A 144 1.67 8.50 -18.86
N LEU A 145 2.80 8.96 -18.40
CA LEU A 145 3.21 10.36 -18.54
C LEU A 145 3.65 10.67 -19.98
N ASP A 146 3.24 11.80 -20.49
CA ASP A 146 3.65 12.30 -21.82
C ASP A 146 5.06 12.91 -21.82
N VAL A 147 5.70 13.01 -20.64
CA VAL A 147 7.04 13.55 -20.47
C VAL A 147 7.94 12.54 -19.77
N PRO A 148 9.26 12.60 -19.95
CA PRO A 148 10.19 11.76 -19.22
C PRO A 148 9.96 11.84 -17.72
N TRP A 149 10.12 10.73 -17.03
CA TRP A 149 10.01 10.68 -15.59
C TRP A 149 11.19 9.91 -14.96
N TYR A 150 11.49 10.28 -13.73
CA TYR A 150 12.57 9.70 -12.93
C TYR A 150 12.03 9.45 -11.53
N CYS A 151 12.51 8.38 -10.90
CA CYS A 151 12.18 8.10 -9.51
C CYS A 151 13.43 7.98 -8.65
N VAL A 152 13.28 8.32 -7.38
CA VAL A 152 14.23 7.97 -6.33
C VAL A 152 13.54 7.07 -5.32
N PHE A 153 14.33 6.42 -4.52
CA PHE A 153 13.95 5.47 -3.50
C PHE A 153 13.58 6.21 -2.21
N GLY A 154 12.52 5.79 -1.54
CA GLY A 154 12.09 6.25 -0.23
C GLY A 154 12.14 5.13 0.81
N ASN A 155 11.78 5.44 2.04
CA ASN A 155 11.82 4.43 3.09
C ASN A 155 10.73 3.35 2.94
N HIS A 156 9.57 3.67 2.35
CA HIS A 156 8.52 2.67 2.07
C HIS A 156 8.86 1.76 0.88
N ASP A 157 9.78 2.17 0.03
CA ASP A 157 10.33 1.32 -1.03
C ASP A 157 11.33 0.28 -0.49
N ASP A 158 11.50 0.21 0.84
CA ASP A 158 12.34 -0.73 1.58
C ASP A 158 11.52 -1.52 2.61
N GLN A 159 12.04 -2.66 3.06
CA GLN A 159 11.31 -3.56 3.98
C GLN A 159 10.96 -2.86 5.29
N MET A 160 9.71 -3.02 5.71
CA MET A 160 9.19 -2.45 6.96
C MET A 160 9.53 -0.96 7.11
N SER A 161 9.27 -0.19 6.05
CA SER A 161 9.53 1.25 5.98
C SER A 161 10.99 1.61 6.29
N GLY A 162 11.93 0.84 5.75
CA GLY A 162 13.37 1.05 5.91
C GLY A 162 13.94 0.58 7.25
N THR A 163 13.19 -0.18 8.02
CA THR A 163 13.66 -0.66 9.32
C THR A 163 14.32 -2.04 9.29
N LEU A 164 14.13 -2.78 8.20
CA LEU A 164 14.72 -4.09 7.96
C LEU A 164 15.54 -4.09 6.68
N PRO A 165 16.68 -4.79 6.68
CA PRO A 165 17.51 -4.84 5.48
C PRO A 165 16.85 -5.72 4.40
N LEU A 166 16.97 -5.32 3.14
CA LEU A 166 16.43 -6.03 1.96
C LEU A 166 16.92 -7.48 1.82
N TRP A 167 18.10 -7.81 2.35
CA TRP A 167 18.63 -9.16 2.32
C TRP A 167 18.00 -10.10 3.35
N TRP A 168 17.17 -9.60 4.26
CA TRP A 168 16.51 -10.44 5.27
C TRP A 168 15.27 -11.12 4.70
N THR A 169 15.39 -12.39 4.37
CA THR A 169 14.36 -13.16 3.65
C THR A 169 13.39 -13.90 4.57
N ASP A 170 13.55 -13.81 5.88
CA ASP A 170 12.71 -14.55 6.83
C ASP A 170 11.23 -14.13 6.77
N LEU A 171 10.95 -12.91 6.34
CA LEU A 171 9.59 -12.40 6.17
C LEU A 171 8.94 -12.77 4.83
N ASN A 172 9.67 -13.30 3.85
CA ASN A 172 9.13 -13.62 2.52
C ASN A 172 7.89 -14.53 2.59
N LYS A 173 7.91 -15.50 3.52
CA LYS A 173 6.77 -16.40 3.75
C LYS A 173 5.57 -15.72 4.37
N VAL A 174 5.78 -14.61 5.07
CA VAL A 174 4.69 -13.80 5.64
C VAL A 174 4.07 -12.97 4.51
N PHE A 175 4.87 -12.25 3.75
CA PHE A 175 4.42 -11.45 2.62
C PHE A 175 3.55 -12.26 1.65
N THR A 176 4.05 -13.43 1.24
CA THR A 176 3.39 -14.27 0.22
C THR A 176 2.38 -15.27 0.81
N GLY A 177 2.23 -15.30 2.13
CA GLY A 177 1.45 -16.28 2.87
C GLY A 177 -0.05 -16.02 2.90
N THR A 178 -0.72 -16.75 3.77
CA THR A 178 -2.19 -16.74 3.88
C THR A 178 -2.70 -16.03 5.14
N MET A 179 -1.82 -15.53 5.99
CA MET A 179 -2.21 -14.89 7.24
C MET A 179 -1.97 -13.39 7.18
N LYS A 180 -3.05 -12.61 7.16
CA LYS A 180 -3.01 -11.17 7.30
C LYS A 180 -3.15 -10.81 8.78
N PHE A 181 -2.20 -10.05 9.31
CA PHE A 181 -2.24 -9.59 10.69
C PHE A 181 -3.30 -8.50 10.87
N THR A 182 -4.16 -8.67 11.88
CA THR A 182 -5.22 -7.71 12.21
C THR A 182 -5.14 -7.21 13.65
N GLY A 183 -4.12 -7.61 14.39
CA GLY A 183 -3.90 -7.20 15.77
C GLY A 183 -2.86 -8.05 16.50
N PHE A 184 -2.69 -7.77 17.78
CA PHE A 184 -1.85 -8.56 18.67
C PHE A 184 -2.72 -9.48 19.55
N LEU A 185 -2.20 -10.65 19.88
CA LEU A 185 -2.91 -11.75 20.58
C LEU A 185 -3.46 -11.45 21.97
N TYR A 186 -2.86 -10.54 22.65
CA TYR A 186 -3.25 -10.16 24.00
C TYR A 186 -3.62 -8.68 23.99
N ASP A 187 -4.51 -8.31 24.87
CA ASP A 187 -4.87 -6.92 25.21
C ASP A 187 -3.60 -6.16 25.69
N THR A 188 -2.55 -6.32 24.93
CA THR A 188 -1.29 -5.63 25.07
C THR A 188 -1.53 -4.25 24.53
N ASN A 189 -1.45 -3.30 25.42
CA ASN A 189 -1.35 -1.89 25.09
C ASN A 189 -0.39 -1.74 23.89
N ASN A 190 -0.97 -1.60 22.67
CA ASN A 190 -0.22 -1.49 21.41
C ASN A 190 0.83 -0.37 21.46
N GLN A 191 0.59 0.67 22.28
CA GLN A 191 1.56 1.73 22.54
C GLN A 191 2.78 1.22 23.34
N ALA A 192 2.57 0.32 24.28
CA ALA A 192 3.68 -0.26 25.04
C ALA A 192 4.56 -1.14 24.14
N LEU A 193 3.96 -1.86 23.19
CA LEU A 193 4.68 -2.68 22.23
C LEU A 193 5.43 -1.82 21.20
N ALA A 194 4.80 -0.78 20.66
CA ALA A 194 5.47 0.18 19.79
C ALA A 194 6.66 0.87 20.49
N ARG A 195 6.50 1.23 21.77
CA ARG A 195 7.60 1.77 22.59
C ARG A 195 8.71 0.73 22.81
N ALA A 196 8.35 -0.53 23.04
CA ALA A 196 9.30 -1.62 23.25
C ALA A 196 10.11 -1.93 21.99
N LEU A 197 9.50 -1.78 20.81
CA LEU A 197 10.21 -1.85 19.52
C LEU A 197 11.16 -0.66 19.34
N ASN A 198 10.65 0.55 19.53
CA ASN A 198 11.42 1.77 19.34
C ASN A 198 12.64 1.89 20.27
N ASN A 199 12.55 1.35 21.47
CA ASN A 199 13.65 1.40 22.45
C ASN A 199 14.50 0.12 22.48
N GLY A 200 14.25 -0.83 21.58
CA GLY A 200 15.01 -2.07 21.49
C GLY A 200 14.77 -3.06 22.63
N SER A 201 13.79 -2.82 23.51
CA SER A 201 13.47 -3.75 24.60
C SER A 201 12.65 -4.97 24.16
N SER A 202 12.21 -5.01 22.90
CA SER A 202 11.62 -6.18 22.25
C SER A 202 12.17 -6.31 20.82
N SER A 203 12.23 -7.53 20.32
CA SER A 203 12.64 -7.81 18.94
C SER A 203 11.43 -8.18 18.10
N LEU A 204 11.52 -7.95 16.78
CA LEU A 204 10.51 -8.42 15.83
C LEU A 204 10.30 -9.94 15.91
N ALA A 205 11.35 -10.72 16.17
CA ALA A 205 11.24 -12.16 16.39
C ALA A 205 10.37 -12.48 17.62
N ASN A 206 10.50 -11.73 18.70
CA ASN A 206 9.66 -11.91 19.89
C ASN A 206 8.22 -11.47 19.65
N ILE A 207 8.01 -10.49 18.77
CA ILE A 207 6.68 -10.02 18.38
C ILE A 207 6.05 -11.03 17.44
N SER A 208 6.76 -11.47 16.40
CA SER A 208 6.25 -12.47 15.47
C SER A 208 5.89 -13.77 16.18
N ALA A 209 6.71 -14.25 17.12
CA ALA A 209 6.39 -15.43 17.91
C ALA A 209 5.16 -15.27 18.81
N ARG A 210 4.85 -14.04 19.24
CA ARG A 210 3.68 -13.72 20.06
C ARG A 210 2.44 -13.38 19.23
N THR A 211 2.62 -12.77 18.07
CA THR A 211 1.54 -12.34 17.17
C THR A 211 1.12 -13.41 16.19
N MET A 212 2.05 -14.25 15.73
CA MET A 212 1.76 -15.30 14.74
C MET A 212 0.72 -16.33 15.20
N ASN A 213 0.34 -16.32 16.45
CA ASN A 213 -0.48 -17.39 16.97
C ASN A 213 -2.00 -17.17 16.95
N ARG A 214 -2.61 -16.04 16.64
CA ARG A 214 -4.09 -16.04 16.63
C ARG A 214 -4.86 -14.76 16.27
N SER A 215 -4.29 -13.64 15.92
CA SER A 215 -5.09 -12.49 15.49
C SER A 215 -4.79 -12.17 14.03
N GLY A 216 -5.53 -12.81 13.15
CA GLY A 216 -5.39 -12.58 11.72
C GLY A 216 -6.61 -13.05 10.97
N SER A 217 -6.88 -12.44 9.82
CA SER A 217 -7.77 -12.96 8.79
C SER A 217 -6.98 -13.85 7.85
N THR A 218 -7.67 -14.81 7.24
CA THR A 218 -7.08 -15.60 6.16
C THR A 218 -7.24 -14.85 4.85
N VAL A 219 -6.16 -14.75 4.10
CA VAL A 219 -6.14 -14.25 2.73
C VAL A 219 -5.56 -15.31 1.81
N THR A 220 -5.80 -15.21 0.53
CA THR A 220 -5.21 -16.11 -0.46
C THR A 220 -3.73 -15.81 -0.63
N ALA A 221 -2.88 -16.86 -0.67
CA ALA A 221 -1.44 -16.70 -0.89
C ALA A 221 -1.15 -16.12 -2.28
N ASP A 222 -0.19 -15.20 -2.36
CA ASP A 222 0.19 -14.59 -3.63
C ASP A 222 1.70 -14.32 -3.69
N ALA A 223 2.38 -15.00 -4.62
CA ALA A 223 3.82 -14.87 -4.79
C ALA A 223 4.25 -13.48 -5.29
N ARG A 224 3.35 -12.69 -5.88
CA ARG A 224 3.62 -11.34 -6.36
C ARG A 224 3.87 -10.33 -5.24
N ARG A 225 3.46 -10.66 -4.01
CA ARG A 225 3.72 -9.90 -2.77
C ARG A 225 5.15 -10.06 -2.24
N LEU A 226 6.02 -10.80 -2.95
CA LEU A 226 7.41 -10.93 -2.55
C LEU A 226 8.06 -9.55 -2.41
N PRO A 227 8.81 -9.27 -1.34
CA PRO A 227 9.50 -7.99 -1.18
C PRO A 227 10.51 -7.74 -2.29
N LEU A 228 10.71 -6.49 -2.65
CA LEU A 228 11.80 -6.05 -3.51
C LEU A 228 13.14 -6.41 -2.83
N HIS A 229 14.04 -7.00 -3.60
CA HIS A 229 15.40 -7.27 -3.17
C HIS A 229 16.37 -6.34 -3.91
N ASP A 230 17.51 -6.06 -3.32
CA ASP A 230 18.55 -5.13 -3.79
C ASP A 230 18.93 -5.26 -5.29
N GLN A 231 18.62 -6.37 -5.93
CA GLN A 231 18.90 -6.60 -7.36
C GLN A 231 17.85 -6.02 -8.32
N GLY A 232 16.71 -5.52 -7.82
CA GLY A 232 15.58 -5.07 -8.64
C GLY A 232 15.43 -3.56 -8.78
N VAL A 233 16.08 -2.78 -7.94
CA VAL A 233 15.79 -1.33 -7.79
C VAL A 233 16.69 -0.44 -8.66
N HIS A 234 17.73 -0.98 -9.30
CA HIS A 234 18.67 -0.20 -10.11
C HIS A 234 18.19 0.17 -11.52
N GLY A 235 16.92 -0.08 -11.85
CA GLY A 235 16.41 -0.02 -13.22
C GLY A 235 15.26 0.95 -13.51
N CYS A 236 15.04 1.98 -12.73
CA CYS A 236 14.06 3.03 -13.10
C CYS A 236 14.67 4.08 -14.03
N ALA A 237 14.99 3.70 -15.25
CA ALA A 237 15.26 4.64 -16.34
C ALA A 237 14.46 4.21 -17.56
N SER A 238 13.50 4.99 -17.97
CA SER A 238 12.79 4.86 -19.25
C SER A 238 13.47 5.65 -20.33
#